data_173504fa39ea11ed99bfe132e158ea45
#
_entry.id   173504fa39ea11ed99bfe132e158ea45
#
_cell.length_a   1.000
_cell.length_b   1.000
_cell.length_c   1.000
_cell.angle_alpha   90.00
_cell.angle_beta   90.00
_cell.angle_gamma   90.00
#
_symmetry.space_group_name_H-M   'P 1'
#
loop_
_entity.id
_entity.type
_entity.pdbx_description
1 polymer ?
#
loop_
_entity_poly.entity_id
_entity_poly.type
_entity_poly.pdbx_seq_one_letter_code
_entity_poly.pdbx_strand_id
1 'polypeptide(L)'
;MSFRIERKIKINYKNLTFFRTWLSKNNFSEIYPTRVVSSVYYDNRNLQMYNESIEGITPRKKIRIRHYPLDKNKIFFLEEKLSSVEGRYKTKKNIKLINSKHPNFIKDKDYGLCNKIIKI
;
A
#
# COMPACT_ATOMS: atom_id res chain seq x y z
N MET A 1 -12.25 8.18 3.96
CA MET A 1 -12.44 7.31 2.76
C MET A 1 -12.29 8.16 1.52
N SER A 2 -11.42 7.77 0.59
CA SER A 2 -11.23 8.51 -0.65
C SER A 2 -11.50 7.60 -1.84
N PHE A 3 -12.24 8.13 -2.81
CA PHE A 3 -12.49 7.47 -4.08
C PHE A 3 -11.47 7.94 -5.10
N ARG A 4 -10.80 7.00 -5.77
CA ARG A 4 -9.81 7.30 -6.80
C ARG A 4 -10.06 6.47 -8.04
N ILE A 5 -9.85 7.08 -9.18
CA ILE A 5 -9.74 6.37 -10.44
C ILE A 5 -8.25 6.16 -10.69
N GLU A 6 -7.84 4.91 -10.80
CA GLU A 6 -6.46 4.54 -11.08
C GLU A 6 -6.39 3.81 -12.41
N ARG A 7 -5.47 4.24 -13.27
CA ARG A 7 -5.17 3.55 -14.52
C ARG A 7 -3.72 3.10 -14.51
N LYS A 8 -3.50 1.84 -14.80
CA LYS A 8 -2.16 1.26 -14.93
C LYS A 8 -1.88 1.03 -16.40
N ILE A 9 -0.80 1.63 -16.88
CA ILE A 9 -0.37 1.52 -18.27
C ILE A 9 0.94 0.75 -18.30
N LYS A 10 0.97 -0.33 -19.08
CA LYS A 10 2.20 -1.10 -19.28
C LYS A 10 3.05 -0.45 -20.37
N ILE A 11 4.30 -0.14 -20.03
CA ILE A 11 5.26 0.48 -20.94
C ILE A 11 6.46 -0.43 -21.06
N ASN A 12 6.95 -0.65 -22.30
CA ASN A 12 8.20 -1.35 -22.52
C ASN A 12 9.35 -0.46 -22.03
N TYR A 13 10.31 -1.04 -21.33
CA TYR A 13 11.48 -0.32 -20.81
C TYR A 13 12.21 0.49 -21.88
N LYS A 14 12.29 -0.04 -23.10
CA LYS A 14 12.91 0.66 -24.23
C LYS A 14 12.26 2.01 -24.57
N ASN A 15 10.98 2.16 -24.24
CA ASN A 15 10.20 3.35 -24.53
C ASN A 15 10.06 4.30 -23.33
N LEU A 16 10.73 4.01 -22.22
CA LEU A 16 10.57 4.79 -20.99
C LEU A 16 10.98 6.25 -21.16
N THR A 17 12.14 6.50 -21.76
CA THR A 17 12.64 7.87 -22.00
C THR A 17 11.71 8.63 -22.94
N PHE A 18 11.28 8.00 -24.01
CA PHE A 18 10.33 8.59 -24.95
C PHE A 18 9.00 8.93 -24.26
N PHE A 19 8.50 8.03 -23.44
CA PHE A 19 7.24 8.24 -22.70
C PHE A 19 7.36 9.40 -21.71
N ARG A 20 8.46 9.49 -20.98
CA ARG A 20 8.71 10.62 -20.06
C ARG A 20 8.76 11.96 -20.79
N THR A 21 9.42 12.00 -21.94
CA THR A 21 9.46 13.19 -22.78
C THR A 21 8.07 13.57 -23.29
N TRP A 22 7.30 12.58 -23.71
CA TRP A 22 5.93 12.79 -24.16
C TRP A 22 5.03 13.36 -23.05
N LEU A 23 5.14 12.83 -21.83
CA LEU A 23 4.42 13.35 -20.67
C LEU A 23 4.75 14.82 -20.42
N SER A 24 6.02 15.18 -20.41
CA SER A 24 6.49 16.55 -20.23
C SER A 24 5.91 17.50 -21.29
N LYS A 25 5.94 17.09 -22.56
CA LYS A 25 5.42 17.89 -23.68
C LYS A 25 3.91 18.08 -23.66
N ASN A 26 3.17 17.16 -23.00
CA ASN A 26 1.72 17.21 -22.90
C ASN A 26 1.24 17.73 -21.53
N ASN A 27 2.09 18.50 -20.85
CA ASN A 27 1.77 19.19 -19.59
C ASN A 27 1.45 18.24 -18.42
N PHE A 28 1.95 17.02 -18.46
CA PHE A 28 1.93 16.14 -17.29
C PHE A 28 3.08 16.48 -16.36
N SER A 29 2.80 16.53 -15.08
CA SER A 29 3.80 16.77 -14.05
C SER A 29 3.59 15.85 -12.86
N GLU A 30 4.63 15.67 -12.07
CA GLU A 30 4.51 14.94 -10.80
C GLU A 30 3.65 15.72 -9.83
N ILE A 31 2.69 15.06 -9.20
CA ILE A 31 1.84 15.68 -8.16
C ILE A 31 2.64 15.86 -6.87
N TYR A 32 3.49 14.87 -6.55
CA TYR A 32 4.30 14.85 -5.34
C TYR A 32 5.77 14.65 -5.70
N PRO A 33 6.71 15.22 -4.91
CA PRO A 33 8.13 14.92 -5.08
C PRO A 33 8.42 13.45 -4.80
N THR A 34 9.50 12.96 -5.39
CA THR A 34 10.00 11.61 -5.12
C THR A 34 10.31 11.45 -3.64
N ARG A 35 9.86 10.37 -3.04
CA ARG A 35 10.05 10.08 -1.62
C ARG A 35 10.28 8.60 -1.37
N VAL A 36 11.00 8.31 -0.31
CA VAL A 36 11.19 6.94 0.17
C VAL A 36 9.97 6.53 0.99
N VAL A 37 9.43 5.37 0.69
CA VAL A 37 8.28 4.80 1.40
C VAL A 37 8.70 3.46 1.97
N SER A 38 8.49 3.26 3.27
CA SER A 38 8.69 1.98 3.93
C SER A 38 7.35 1.40 4.36
N SER A 39 7.08 0.16 3.99
CA SER A 39 5.83 -0.52 4.31
C SER A 39 6.11 -1.90 4.87
N VAL A 40 5.46 -2.24 5.96
CA VAL A 40 5.47 -3.58 6.56
C VAL A 40 4.07 -4.16 6.40
N TYR A 41 3.97 -5.29 5.72
CA TYR A 41 2.70 -5.99 5.48
C TYR A 41 2.46 -7.07 6.52
N TYR A 42 1.18 -7.30 6.81
CA TYR A 42 0.72 -8.29 7.78
C TYR A 42 -0.24 -9.26 7.11
N ASP A 43 -0.14 -10.51 7.48
CA ASP A 43 -1.05 -11.57 7.05
C ASP A 43 -1.16 -12.65 8.13
N ASN A 44 -2.21 -13.45 8.05
CA ASN A 44 -2.35 -14.58 8.95
C ASN A 44 -1.39 -15.71 8.58
N ARG A 45 -1.31 -16.72 9.44
CA ARG A 45 -0.39 -17.85 9.27
C ARG A 45 -0.54 -18.58 7.94
N ASN A 46 -1.75 -18.61 7.40
CA ASN A 46 -2.06 -19.29 6.14
C ASN A 46 -1.82 -18.42 4.91
N LEU A 47 -1.33 -17.17 5.08
CA LEU A 47 -1.18 -16.19 3.99
C LEU A 47 -2.47 -15.98 3.19
N GLN A 48 -3.58 -15.93 3.89
CA GLN A 48 -4.90 -15.85 3.30
C GLN A 48 -5.10 -14.57 2.48
N MET A 49 -4.68 -13.42 3.03
CA MET A 49 -4.78 -12.14 2.29
C MET A 49 -3.98 -12.15 1.01
N TYR A 50 -2.76 -12.70 1.08
CA TYR A 50 -1.88 -12.85 -0.08
C TYR A 50 -2.51 -13.73 -1.15
N ASN A 51 -2.98 -14.91 -0.77
CA ASN A 51 -3.57 -15.87 -1.69
C ASN A 51 -4.85 -15.33 -2.33
N GLU A 52 -5.73 -14.71 -1.56
CA GLU A 52 -6.95 -14.08 -2.07
C GLU A 52 -6.64 -12.95 -3.06
N SER A 53 -5.57 -12.20 -2.82
CA SER A 53 -5.12 -11.15 -3.73
C SER A 53 -4.63 -11.70 -5.07
N ILE A 54 -3.88 -12.79 -5.05
CA ILE A 54 -3.39 -13.45 -6.28
C ILE A 54 -4.55 -14.06 -7.06
N GLU A 55 -5.48 -14.72 -6.39
CA GLU A 55 -6.64 -15.37 -7.00
C GLU A 55 -7.74 -14.40 -7.43
N GLY A 56 -7.65 -13.14 -7.00
CA GLY A 56 -8.67 -12.13 -7.30
C GLY A 56 -9.98 -12.34 -6.56
N ILE A 57 -9.96 -13.08 -5.47
CA ILE A 57 -11.16 -13.33 -4.64
C ILE A 57 -11.60 -12.05 -3.96
N THR A 58 -12.89 -11.81 -3.88
CA THR A 58 -13.50 -10.72 -3.14
C THR A 58 -14.57 -11.26 -2.17
N PRO A 59 -14.78 -10.65 -0.99
CA PRO A 59 -13.99 -9.55 -0.45
C PRO A 59 -12.58 -9.99 -0.04
N ARG A 60 -11.62 -9.07 -0.17
CA ARG A 60 -10.25 -9.30 0.30
C ARG A 60 -9.69 -8.06 0.97
N LYS A 61 -8.71 -8.23 1.84
CA LYS A 61 -8.11 -7.15 2.61
C LYS A 61 -6.59 -7.18 2.48
N LYS A 62 -5.96 -6.03 2.62
CA LYS A 62 -4.52 -5.87 2.82
C LYS A 62 -4.29 -4.97 4.01
N ILE A 63 -3.39 -5.36 4.90
CA ILE A 63 -3.03 -4.59 6.09
C ILE A 63 -1.55 -4.27 6.01
N ARG A 64 -1.20 -3.01 6.22
CA ARG A 64 0.19 -2.56 6.27
C ARG A 64 0.38 -1.43 7.25
N ILE A 65 1.59 -1.32 7.77
CA ILE A 65 2.07 -0.14 8.48
C ILE A 65 3.07 0.56 7.57
N ARG A 66 2.81 1.81 7.25
CA ARG A 66 3.62 2.62 6.35
C ARG A 66 4.19 3.82 7.05
N HIS A 67 5.43 4.20 6.71
CA HIS A 67 6.01 5.47 7.09
C HIS A 67 6.94 5.98 6.00
N TYR A 68 7.33 7.25 6.14
CA TYR A 68 8.27 7.90 5.24
C TYR A 68 9.57 8.16 6.01
N PRO A 69 10.63 7.33 5.83
CA PRO A 69 11.82 7.37 6.69
C PRO A 69 12.59 8.69 6.67
N LEU A 70 12.50 9.45 5.58
CA LEU A 70 13.22 10.71 5.42
C LEU A 70 12.45 11.92 5.91
N ASP A 71 11.20 11.76 6.32
CA ASP A 71 10.42 12.83 6.91
C ASP A 71 10.89 13.13 8.35
N LYS A 72 10.94 14.41 8.70
CA LYS A 72 11.31 14.86 10.05
C LYS A 72 10.32 14.36 11.11
N ASN A 73 9.04 14.32 10.75
CA ASN A 73 7.99 13.79 11.59
C ASN A 73 7.81 12.31 11.27
N LYS A 74 8.27 11.43 12.16
CA LYS A 74 8.10 9.99 12.00
C LYS A 74 6.67 9.59 12.37
N ILE A 75 5.77 9.74 11.41
CA ILE A 75 4.38 9.32 11.56
C ILE A 75 4.21 7.96 10.91
N PHE A 76 3.67 7.02 11.67
CA PHE A 76 3.34 5.69 11.17
C PHE A 76 1.84 5.61 10.89
N PHE A 77 1.49 5.01 9.77
CA PHE A 77 0.11 4.86 9.36
C PHE A 77 -0.26 3.38 9.28
N LEU A 78 -1.28 2.98 10.02
CA LEU A 78 -1.94 1.70 9.82
C LEU A 78 -2.94 1.87 8.69
N GLU A 79 -2.72 1.19 7.60
CA GLU A 79 -3.57 1.26 6.43
C GLU A 79 -4.20 -0.10 6.14
N GLU A 80 -5.51 -0.09 5.94
CA GLU A 80 -6.27 -1.26 5.53
C GLU A 80 -6.93 -0.97 4.19
N LYS A 81 -6.73 -1.86 3.23
CA LYS A 81 -7.40 -1.79 1.92
C LYS A 81 -8.37 -2.97 1.81
N LEU A 82 -9.63 -2.65 1.63
CA LEU A 82 -10.68 -3.63 1.40
C LEU A 82 -11.12 -3.55 -0.06
N SER A 83 -11.10 -4.67 -0.76
CA SER A 83 -11.67 -4.80 -2.09
C SER A 83 -12.90 -5.69 -2.02
N SER A 84 -14.03 -5.19 -2.49
CA SER A 84 -15.30 -5.91 -2.51
C SER A 84 -15.92 -5.82 -3.92
N VAL A 85 -17.01 -6.55 -4.12
CA VAL A 85 -17.79 -6.47 -5.36
C VAL A 85 -18.31 -5.05 -5.60
N GLU A 86 -18.64 -4.34 -4.53
CA GLU A 86 -19.19 -2.97 -4.59
C GLU A 86 -18.15 -1.89 -4.81
N GLY A 87 -16.87 -2.18 -4.56
CA GLY A 87 -15.82 -1.20 -4.72
C GLY A 87 -14.62 -1.45 -3.83
N ARG A 88 -13.72 -0.46 -3.81
CA ARG A 88 -12.48 -0.49 -3.03
C ARG A 88 -12.52 0.59 -1.96
N TYR A 89 -12.21 0.19 -0.73
CA TYR A 89 -12.19 1.06 0.43
C TYR A 89 -10.82 1.07 1.07
N LYS A 90 -10.38 2.23 1.52
CA LYS A 90 -9.12 2.39 2.21
C LYS A 90 -9.35 3.14 3.51
N THR A 91 -8.88 2.58 4.61
CA THR A 91 -8.81 3.27 5.89
C THR A 91 -7.35 3.58 6.24
N LYS A 92 -7.12 4.71 6.89
CA LYS A 92 -5.80 5.17 7.29
C LYS A 92 -5.88 5.73 8.71
N LYS A 93 -5.05 5.21 9.58
CA LYS A 93 -5.01 5.62 11.00
C LYS A 93 -3.59 5.93 11.41
N ASN A 94 -3.39 7.07 12.06
CA ASN A 94 -2.09 7.40 12.65
C ASN A 94 -1.88 6.54 13.89
N ILE A 95 -0.71 5.94 14.01
CA ILE A 95 -0.33 5.14 15.17
C ILE A 95 1.02 5.58 15.71
N LYS A 96 1.20 5.45 17.04
CA LYS A 96 2.49 5.62 17.68
C LYS A 96 3.13 4.26 17.89
N LEU A 97 4.37 4.11 17.45
CA LEU A 97 5.14 2.90 17.69
C LEU A 97 6.15 3.13 18.81
N ILE A 98 6.18 2.21 19.78
CA ILE A 98 7.16 2.23 20.87
C ILE A 98 8.55 1.98 20.28
N ASN A 99 9.49 2.91 20.52
CA ASN A 99 10.87 2.84 20.00
C ASN A 99 10.95 2.63 18.48
N SER A 100 9.98 3.12 17.72
CA SER A 100 9.90 2.92 16.26
C SER A 100 9.90 1.46 15.82
N LYS A 101 9.51 0.54 16.69
CA LYS A 101 9.42 -0.89 16.38
C LYS A 101 8.03 -1.25 15.91
N HIS A 102 7.95 -1.90 14.76
CA HIS A 102 6.70 -2.45 14.27
C HIS A 102 6.22 -3.61 15.17
N PRO A 103 4.91 -3.68 15.48
CA PRO A 103 4.40 -4.81 16.23
C PRO A 103 4.63 -6.12 15.46
N ASN A 104 4.86 -7.21 16.19
CA ASN A 104 5.07 -8.53 15.57
C ASN A 104 3.79 -9.08 14.97
N PHE A 105 2.64 -8.69 15.52
CA PHE A 105 1.35 -9.15 15.05
C PHE A 105 0.29 -8.07 15.23
N ILE A 106 -0.79 -8.22 14.46
CA ILE A 106 -2.00 -7.40 14.52
C ILE A 106 -3.18 -8.36 14.52
N LYS A 107 -4.18 -8.11 15.36
CA LYS A 107 -5.44 -8.85 15.31
C LYS A 107 -6.41 -8.20 14.35
N ASP A 108 -6.93 -8.98 13.44
CA ASP A 108 -7.98 -8.55 12.51
C ASP A 108 -9.25 -9.36 12.75
N LYS A 109 -10.40 -8.70 12.67
CA LYS A 109 -11.70 -9.35 12.94
C LYS A 109 -12.03 -10.46 11.95
N ASP A 110 -11.57 -10.37 10.70
CA ASP A 110 -11.90 -11.32 9.64
C ASP A 110 -10.80 -12.35 9.40
N TYR A 111 -9.54 -11.99 9.64
CA TYR A 111 -8.37 -12.84 9.35
C TYR A 111 -7.66 -13.35 10.61
N GLY A 112 -8.08 -12.87 11.78
CA GLY A 112 -7.52 -13.29 13.06
C GLY A 112 -6.14 -12.70 13.33
N LEU A 113 -5.23 -13.51 13.86
CA LEU A 113 -3.89 -13.07 14.20
C LEU A 113 -3.02 -12.96 12.94
N CYS A 114 -2.57 -11.74 12.63
CA CYS A 114 -1.75 -11.43 11.48
C CYS A 114 -0.32 -11.07 11.91
N ASN A 115 0.67 -11.74 11.35
CA ASN A 115 2.09 -11.52 11.63
C ASN A 115 2.74 -10.71 10.50
N LYS A 116 3.88 -10.08 10.80
CA LYS A 116 4.70 -9.44 9.76
C LYS A 116 5.12 -10.50 8.74
N ILE A 117 4.93 -10.19 7.46
CA ILE A 117 5.29 -11.12 6.37
C ILE A 117 6.36 -10.56 5.46
N ILE A 118 6.33 -9.26 5.17
CA ILE A 118 7.29 -8.63 4.27
C ILE A 118 7.46 -7.15 4.61
N LYS A 119 8.67 -6.64 4.39
CA LYS A 119 9.02 -5.23 4.47
C LYS A 119 9.49 -4.76 3.09
N ILE A 120 8.90 -3.70 2.61
CA ILE A 120 9.24 -3.09 1.33
C ILE A 120 9.64 -1.64 1.50
#